data_8617cff78f1e7a4bc8940cc62df5d4e9
#
_entry.id   8617cff78f1e7a4bc8940cc62df5d4e9
#
_cell.length_a   1.000
_cell.length_b   1.000
_cell.length_c   1.000
_cell.angle_alpha   90.00
_cell.angle_beta   90.00
_cell.angle_gamma   90.00
#
_symmetry.space_group_name_H-M   'P 1'
#
loop_
_entity.id
_entity.type
_entity.pdbx_description
1 polymer ?
#
loop_
_entity_poly.entity_id
_entity_poly.type
_entity_poly.pdbx_seq_one_letter_code
_entity_poly.pdbx_strand_id
1 'polypeptide(L)'
;MSKGILTAKAGSRYDDVIEERYHFPQTYLNQARQMVNDWIIYYEPGRVGAGISGIGRKAYFAIARINSITEDQKTPNHYYAWISDFLEFANAVPFRLDGNLLESYLQNDDGLLNRGAMQRSVRTIPDDEFNQIVKLGFVEEQSIVSNQVSEPVEEYKRDIIQSVITRSVRDVTFKYRVREVYNSTCAVTGLHILNGGGKPEVEAAHI
;
A
#
# COMPACT_ATOMS: atom_id res chain seq x y z
N MET A 1 -1.17 16.64 -8.03
CA MET A 1 -0.89 15.52 -7.11
C MET A 1 -0.87 14.27 -7.96
N SER A 2 0.04 13.36 -7.69
CA SER A 2 0.20 12.14 -8.50
C SER A 2 0.24 10.95 -7.60
N LYS A 3 -0.51 9.91 -7.93
CA LYS A 3 -0.46 8.62 -7.26
C LYS A 3 0.86 7.91 -7.58
N GLY A 4 1.28 7.01 -6.70
CA GLY A 4 2.56 6.33 -6.87
C GLY A 4 2.62 4.93 -6.30
N ILE A 5 3.74 4.29 -6.60
CA ILE A 5 4.10 2.98 -6.06
C ILE A 5 5.42 3.11 -5.32
N LEU A 6 5.45 2.62 -4.10
CA LEU A 6 6.65 2.46 -3.28
C LEU A 6 6.99 0.98 -3.15
N THR A 7 8.23 0.62 -3.46
CA THR A 7 8.69 -0.76 -3.34
C THR A 7 9.19 -1.02 -1.92
N ALA A 8 8.42 -1.78 -1.15
CA ALA A 8 8.80 -2.23 0.18
C ALA A 8 9.40 -3.64 0.10
N LYS A 9 10.65 -3.79 0.52
CA LYS A 9 11.40 -5.05 0.45
C LYS A 9 11.73 -5.53 1.85
N ALA A 10 11.33 -6.74 2.19
CA ALA A 10 11.74 -7.37 3.43
C ALA A 10 13.27 -7.45 3.52
N GLY A 11 13.85 -7.00 4.65
CA GLY A 11 15.30 -6.89 4.82
C GLY A 11 15.95 -5.84 3.93
N SER A 12 15.23 -4.76 3.65
CA SER A 12 15.79 -3.56 3.05
C SER A 12 16.97 -3.04 3.90
N ARG A 13 17.97 -2.46 3.25
CA ARG A 13 19.04 -1.71 3.94
C ARG A 13 18.61 -0.31 4.38
N TYR A 14 17.42 0.10 3.99
CA TYR A 14 16.83 1.39 4.33
C TYR A 14 16.08 1.28 5.65
N ASP A 15 15.96 2.40 6.37
CA ASP A 15 15.25 2.49 7.65
C ASP A 15 13.73 2.67 7.40
N ASP A 16 13.14 1.68 6.70
CA ASP A 16 11.73 1.67 6.38
C ASP A 16 10.91 1.12 7.55
N VAL A 17 9.87 1.84 7.93
CA VAL A 17 8.76 1.37 8.76
C VAL A 17 7.49 1.69 7.97
N ILE A 18 6.99 0.71 7.22
CA ILE A 18 6.01 0.92 6.14
C ILE A 18 4.71 1.62 6.58
N GLU A 19 4.37 1.56 7.86
CA GLU A 19 3.21 2.22 8.44
C GLU A 19 3.48 3.67 8.88
N GLU A 20 4.78 4.05 9.01
CA GLU A 20 5.19 5.34 9.57
C GLU A 20 6.06 6.15 8.61
N ARG A 21 7.05 5.52 7.96
CA ARG A 21 8.03 6.20 7.12
C ARG A 21 8.63 5.29 6.06
N TYR A 22 8.96 5.88 4.93
CA TYR A 22 9.67 5.24 3.83
C TYR A 22 10.96 6.00 3.55
N HIS A 23 12.12 5.31 3.62
CA HIS A 23 13.44 5.88 3.47
C HIS A 23 13.97 5.68 2.05
N PHE A 24 14.43 6.75 1.39
CA PHE A 24 14.83 6.68 -0.01
C PHE A 24 15.95 7.69 -0.36
N PRO A 25 16.78 7.40 -1.39
CA PRO A 25 17.83 8.30 -1.85
C PRO A 25 17.29 9.46 -2.69
N GLN A 26 18.08 10.52 -2.80
CA GLN A 26 17.76 11.76 -3.51
C GLN A 26 17.30 11.53 -4.97
N THR A 27 17.72 10.44 -5.61
CA THR A 27 17.33 10.10 -6.98
C THR A 27 15.81 10.00 -7.18
N TYR A 28 15.05 9.74 -6.11
CA TYR A 28 13.60 9.62 -6.13
C TYR A 28 12.85 10.84 -5.57
N LEU A 29 13.59 11.87 -5.11
CA LEU A 29 12.99 13.00 -4.40
C LEU A 29 11.94 13.74 -5.24
N ASN A 30 12.20 13.95 -6.53
CA ASN A 30 11.28 14.67 -7.40
C ASN A 30 9.97 13.88 -7.63
N GLN A 31 10.05 12.56 -7.77
CA GLN A 31 8.88 11.71 -7.89
C GLN A 31 8.09 11.67 -6.58
N ALA A 32 8.78 11.45 -5.45
CA ALA A 32 8.14 11.39 -4.14
C ALA A 32 7.43 12.71 -3.77
N ARG A 33 8.01 13.87 -4.11
CA ARG A 33 7.37 15.18 -3.88
C ARG A 33 6.04 15.34 -4.61
N GLN A 34 5.88 14.74 -5.79
CA GLN A 34 4.62 14.79 -6.55
C GLN A 34 3.49 13.99 -5.88
N MET A 35 3.86 13.05 -5.01
CA MET A 35 2.94 12.17 -4.28
C MET A 35 2.55 12.69 -2.89
N VAL A 36 3.12 13.83 -2.45
CA VAL A 36 2.77 14.41 -1.13
C VAL A 36 1.30 14.80 -1.11
N ASN A 37 0.62 14.44 -0.02
CA ASN A 37 -0.82 14.55 0.20
C ASN A 37 -1.68 13.68 -0.72
N ASP A 38 -1.10 12.68 -1.40
CA ASP A 38 -1.83 11.75 -2.25
C ASP A 38 -1.58 10.29 -1.83
N TRP A 39 -2.36 9.37 -2.41
CA TRP A 39 -2.29 7.95 -2.13
C TRP A 39 -1.16 7.28 -2.90
N ILE A 40 -0.53 6.30 -2.25
CA ILE A 40 0.47 5.39 -2.84
C ILE A 40 0.05 3.94 -2.62
N ILE A 41 0.59 3.06 -3.46
CA ILE A 41 0.48 1.61 -3.29
C ILE A 41 1.86 1.06 -2.90
N TYR A 42 1.90 0.14 -1.96
CA TYR A 42 3.09 -0.63 -1.66
C TYR A 42 3.17 -1.89 -2.52
N TYR A 43 4.33 -2.09 -3.13
CA TYR A 43 4.68 -3.28 -3.90
C TYR A 43 5.80 -4.05 -3.21
N GLU A 44 5.64 -5.36 -3.00
CA GLU A 44 6.70 -6.25 -2.51
C GLU A 44 7.30 -7.06 -3.67
N PRO A 45 8.61 -6.90 -3.97
CA PRO A 45 9.27 -7.68 -5.00
C PRO A 45 9.53 -9.12 -4.54
N GLY A 46 9.72 -10.04 -5.50
CA GLY A 46 10.04 -11.42 -5.18
C GLY A 46 11.44 -11.65 -4.57
N ARG A 47 12.36 -10.68 -4.72
CA ARG A 47 13.70 -10.75 -4.14
C ARG A 47 13.69 -10.10 -2.76
N VAL A 48 13.98 -10.86 -1.73
CA VAL A 48 14.18 -10.39 -0.36
C VAL A 48 15.58 -9.83 -0.13
N GLY A 49 15.79 -9.12 0.99
CA GLY A 49 17.09 -8.57 1.38
C GLY A 49 18.12 -9.62 1.75
N ALA A 50 19.38 -9.20 1.88
CA ALA A 50 20.45 -10.06 2.35
C ALA A 50 20.16 -10.55 3.78
N GLY A 51 20.39 -11.83 4.03
CA GLY A 51 20.19 -12.44 5.35
C GLY A 51 18.75 -12.88 5.66
N ILE A 52 17.79 -12.67 4.75
CA ILE A 52 16.42 -13.14 4.89
C ILE A 52 16.20 -14.36 3.98
N SER A 53 15.67 -15.43 4.55
CA SER A 53 15.25 -16.60 3.79
C SER A 53 13.83 -16.40 3.26
N GLY A 54 13.59 -16.83 2.03
CA GLY A 54 12.25 -16.80 1.42
C GLY A 54 12.17 -16.03 0.12
N ILE A 55 10.97 -15.93 -0.39
CA ILE A 55 10.62 -15.20 -1.61
C ILE A 55 9.53 -14.21 -1.25
N GLY A 56 9.68 -12.95 -1.66
CA GLY A 56 8.65 -11.93 -1.49
C GLY A 56 7.40 -12.21 -2.34
N ARG A 57 6.32 -11.52 -2.04
CA ARG A 57 4.97 -11.76 -2.60
C ARG A 57 4.87 -11.54 -4.11
N LYS A 58 5.73 -10.70 -4.71
CA LYS A 58 5.62 -10.19 -6.10
C LYS A 58 4.25 -9.56 -6.37
N ALA A 59 3.77 -8.78 -5.42
CA ALA A 59 2.41 -8.28 -5.42
C ALA A 59 2.31 -6.90 -4.76
N TYR A 60 1.26 -6.18 -5.11
CA TYR A 60 0.80 -5.01 -4.36
C TYR A 60 0.04 -5.50 -3.14
N PHE A 61 0.30 -4.89 -1.98
CA PHE A 61 -0.24 -5.44 -0.73
C PHE A 61 -0.88 -4.42 0.21
N ALA A 62 -0.66 -3.13 -0.01
CA ALA A 62 -1.22 -2.08 0.83
C ALA A 62 -1.32 -0.76 0.08
N ILE A 63 -2.15 0.14 0.60
CA ILE A 63 -2.14 1.57 0.26
C ILE A 63 -1.78 2.40 1.49
N ALA A 64 -1.30 3.62 1.25
CA ALA A 64 -1.03 4.60 2.29
C ALA A 64 -1.04 6.02 1.71
N ARG A 65 -0.85 7.03 2.55
CA ARG A 65 -0.67 8.43 2.11
C ARG A 65 0.71 8.93 2.50
N ILE A 66 1.30 9.76 1.64
CA ILE A 66 2.50 10.52 1.99
C ILE A 66 2.05 11.88 2.54
N ASN A 67 2.34 12.16 3.81
CA ASN A 67 2.01 13.44 4.43
C ASN A 67 3.04 14.51 4.16
N SER A 68 4.32 14.15 4.27
CA SER A 68 5.43 15.09 4.10
C SER A 68 6.72 14.35 3.76
N ILE A 69 7.73 15.12 3.31
CA ILE A 69 9.07 14.60 3.05
C ILE A 69 10.06 15.45 3.83
N THR A 70 10.97 14.79 4.55
CA THR A 70 12.07 15.44 5.28
C THR A 70 13.41 14.83 4.88
N GLU A 71 14.48 15.59 5.00
CA GLU A 71 15.84 15.10 4.80
C GLU A 71 16.29 14.25 5.99
N ASP A 72 17.00 13.15 5.72
CA ASP A 72 17.65 12.35 6.75
C ASP A 72 18.91 13.07 7.24
N GLN A 73 18.91 13.48 8.51
CA GLN A 73 20.04 14.18 9.13
C GLN A 73 21.26 13.27 9.37
N LYS A 74 21.10 11.95 9.27
CA LYS A 74 22.16 10.98 9.53
C LYS A 74 22.82 10.49 8.26
N THR A 75 22.05 10.38 7.17
CA THR A 75 22.52 9.81 5.90
C THR A 75 22.41 10.87 4.81
N PRO A 76 23.53 11.47 4.34
CA PRO A 76 23.52 12.49 3.30
C PRO A 76 22.78 12.01 2.02
N ASN A 77 22.07 12.93 1.38
CA ASN A 77 21.30 12.66 0.16
C ASN A 77 20.23 11.56 0.30
N HIS A 78 19.69 11.37 1.50
CA HIS A 78 18.55 10.50 1.79
C HIS A 78 17.42 11.27 2.43
N TYR A 79 16.21 10.77 2.25
CA TYR A 79 14.98 11.41 2.66
C TYR A 79 14.01 10.39 3.25
N TYR A 80 13.15 10.86 4.15
CA TYR A 80 12.00 10.14 4.66
C TYR A 80 10.72 10.70 4.06
N ALA A 81 9.89 9.85 3.49
CA ALA A 81 8.47 10.13 3.28
C ALA A 81 7.71 9.66 4.51
N TRP A 82 7.03 10.58 5.19
CA TRP A 82 6.20 10.28 6.36
C TRP A 82 4.84 9.79 5.89
N ILE A 83 4.46 8.63 6.42
CA ILE A 83 3.31 7.85 5.98
C ILE A 83 2.16 7.99 6.97
N SER A 84 0.94 8.01 6.46
CA SER A 84 -0.30 7.87 7.23
C SER A 84 -1.30 7.00 6.48
N ASP A 85 -2.42 6.72 7.13
CA ASP A 85 -3.56 6.01 6.53
C ASP A 85 -3.15 4.68 5.87
N PHE A 86 -2.17 3.98 6.47
CA PHE A 86 -1.73 2.67 5.97
C PHE A 86 -2.86 1.65 6.07
N LEU A 87 -3.14 1.00 4.93
CA LEU A 87 -4.19 0.00 4.79
C LEU A 87 -3.67 -1.21 4.02
N GLU A 88 -3.58 -2.33 4.68
CA GLU A 88 -3.25 -3.59 4.01
C GLU A 88 -4.42 -4.07 3.15
N PHE A 89 -4.14 -4.58 1.95
CA PHE A 89 -5.15 -5.19 1.09
C PHE A 89 -5.71 -6.47 1.72
N ALA A 90 -6.99 -6.74 1.53
CA ALA A 90 -7.58 -8.03 1.88
C ALA A 90 -6.94 -9.17 1.09
N ASN A 91 -6.64 -8.92 -0.19
CA ASN A 91 -5.93 -9.84 -1.07
C ASN A 91 -4.74 -9.15 -1.72
N ALA A 92 -3.55 -9.74 -1.61
CA ALA A 92 -2.39 -9.23 -2.33
C ALA A 92 -2.61 -9.36 -3.84
N VAL A 93 -2.42 -8.26 -4.58
CA VAL A 93 -2.69 -8.19 -6.03
C VAL A 93 -1.40 -8.47 -6.80
N PRO A 94 -1.30 -9.54 -7.58
CA PRO A 94 -0.13 -9.80 -8.40
C PRO A 94 0.13 -8.65 -9.38
N PHE A 95 1.42 -8.34 -9.66
CA PHE A 95 1.77 -7.28 -10.61
C PHE A 95 1.36 -7.60 -12.06
N ARG A 96 0.97 -8.84 -12.31
CA ARG A 96 0.47 -9.34 -13.59
C ARG A 96 -0.81 -10.14 -13.34
N LEU A 97 -1.86 -9.81 -14.07
CA LEU A 97 -3.16 -10.51 -14.03
C LEU A 97 -3.52 -10.95 -15.46
N ASP A 98 -3.87 -12.23 -15.64
CA ASP A 98 -4.22 -12.82 -16.94
C ASP A 98 -3.22 -12.51 -18.07
N GLY A 99 -1.95 -12.51 -17.73
CA GLY A 99 -0.86 -12.22 -18.65
C GLY A 99 -0.55 -10.73 -18.85
N ASN A 100 -1.42 -9.82 -18.40
CA ASN A 100 -1.27 -8.37 -18.55
C ASN A 100 -0.63 -7.74 -17.32
N LEU A 101 0.26 -6.76 -17.53
CA LEU A 101 0.83 -5.95 -16.46
C LEU A 101 -0.19 -4.91 -15.99
N LEU A 102 -0.28 -4.71 -14.68
CA LEU A 102 -1.20 -3.73 -14.09
C LEU A 102 -0.62 -2.29 -14.08
N GLU A 103 0.69 -2.14 -14.30
CA GLU A 103 1.36 -0.87 -14.54
C GLU A 103 1.83 -0.80 -15.99
N SER A 104 1.30 0.10 -16.81
CA SER A 104 1.76 0.34 -18.18
C SER A 104 3.24 0.76 -18.24
N TYR A 105 3.70 1.48 -17.21
CA TYR A 105 5.10 1.86 -17.05
C TYR A 105 6.06 0.67 -17.02
N LEU A 106 5.60 -0.50 -16.66
CA LEU A 106 6.41 -1.73 -16.63
C LEU A 106 6.47 -2.45 -17.98
N GLN A 107 5.84 -1.92 -19.02
CA GLN A 107 5.90 -2.47 -20.38
C GLN A 107 6.95 -1.76 -21.23
N ASN A 108 7.63 -2.55 -22.08
CA ASN A 108 8.37 -2.03 -23.22
C ASN A 108 7.43 -1.79 -24.40
N ASP A 109 7.93 -1.18 -25.46
CA ASP A 109 7.20 -0.98 -26.72
C ASP A 109 6.69 -2.29 -27.34
N ASP A 110 7.38 -3.41 -27.08
CA ASP A 110 7.01 -4.77 -27.50
C ASP A 110 5.96 -5.44 -26.57
N GLY A 111 5.44 -4.74 -25.56
CA GLY A 111 4.51 -5.29 -24.57
C GLY A 111 5.16 -6.21 -23.51
N LEU A 112 6.48 -6.39 -23.56
CA LEU A 112 7.22 -7.22 -22.61
C LEU A 112 7.58 -6.45 -21.34
N LEU A 113 7.86 -7.20 -20.25
CA LEU A 113 8.27 -6.62 -18.97
C LEU A 113 9.60 -5.87 -19.07
N ASN A 114 9.56 -4.58 -18.78
CA ASN A 114 10.73 -3.74 -18.60
C ASN A 114 11.36 -4.00 -17.21
N ARG A 115 12.40 -4.83 -17.16
CA ARG A 115 13.10 -5.17 -15.92
C ARG A 115 13.77 -3.97 -15.25
N GLY A 116 14.21 -2.97 -16.04
CA GLY A 116 14.80 -1.74 -15.51
C GLY A 116 13.77 -0.86 -14.78
N ALA A 117 12.59 -0.72 -15.37
CA ALA A 117 11.46 -0.03 -14.74
C ALA A 117 11.02 -0.70 -13.44
N MET A 118 10.98 -2.03 -13.42
CA MET A 118 10.61 -2.82 -12.24
C MET A 118 11.57 -2.66 -11.06
N GLN A 119 12.84 -2.29 -11.30
CA GLN A 119 13.84 -2.08 -10.26
C GLN A 119 13.73 -0.71 -9.57
N ARG A 120 12.94 0.21 -10.11
CA ARG A 120 12.74 1.53 -9.50
C ARG A 120 11.86 1.41 -8.26
N SER A 121 12.37 1.92 -7.15
CA SER A 121 11.69 1.82 -5.86
C SER A 121 10.56 2.83 -5.69
N VAL A 122 10.59 3.94 -6.42
CA VAL A 122 9.53 4.97 -6.42
C VAL A 122 9.12 5.22 -7.86
N ARG A 123 7.83 5.05 -8.17
CA ARG A 123 7.25 5.19 -9.49
C ARG A 123 5.93 5.95 -9.41
N THR A 124 5.64 6.79 -10.38
CA THR A 124 4.29 7.35 -10.56
C THR A 124 3.40 6.35 -11.28
N ILE A 125 2.10 6.38 -11.01
CA ILE A 125 1.10 5.52 -11.64
C ILE A 125 -0.12 6.36 -12.07
N PRO A 126 -0.72 6.10 -13.25
CA PRO A 126 -1.98 6.70 -13.66
C PRO A 126 -3.12 6.38 -12.69
N ASP A 127 -4.10 7.27 -12.60
CA ASP A 127 -5.22 7.14 -11.67
C ASP A 127 -6.10 5.91 -11.95
N ASP A 128 -6.28 5.56 -13.21
CA ASP A 128 -7.05 4.39 -13.65
C ASP A 128 -6.38 3.08 -13.24
N GLU A 129 -5.07 2.96 -13.44
CA GLU A 129 -4.28 1.79 -13.02
C GLU A 129 -4.24 1.68 -11.49
N PHE A 130 -4.04 2.80 -10.79
CA PHE A 130 -4.11 2.85 -9.33
C PHE A 130 -5.45 2.32 -8.83
N ASN A 131 -6.55 2.85 -9.37
CA ASN A 131 -7.90 2.46 -8.99
C ASN A 131 -8.20 0.98 -9.28
N GLN A 132 -7.68 0.46 -10.39
CA GLN A 132 -7.80 -0.96 -10.73
C GLN A 132 -7.11 -1.85 -9.68
N ILE A 133 -5.87 -1.54 -9.30
CA ILE A 133 -5.12 -2.30 -8.29
C ILE A 133 -5.83 -2.23 -6.93
N VAL A 134 -6.25 -1.04 -6.51
CA VAL A 134 -6.95 -0.84 -5.23
C VAL A 134 -8.27 -1.62 -5.20
N LYS A 135 -9.03 -1.62 -6.29
CA LYS A 135 -10.27 -2.40 -6.40
C LYS A 135 -10.00 -3.89 -6.22
N LEU A 136 -8.99 -4.42 -6.90
CA LEU A 136 -8.61 -5.84 -6.79
C LEU A 136 -8.15 -6.20 -5.37
N GLY A 137 -7.44 -5.29 -4.69
CA GLY A 137 -6.94 -5.51 -3.34
C GLY A 137 -8.01 -5.55 -2.25
N PHE A 138 -9.10 -4.80 -2.41
CA PHE A 138 -10.17 -4.70 -1.41
C PHE A 138 -11.45 -5.47 -1.73
N VAL A 139 -11.60 -6.03 -2.94
CA VAL A 139 -12.76 -6.86 -3.27
C VAL A 139 -12.55 -8.26 -2.70
N GLU A 140 -13.40 -8.67 -1.78
CA GLU A 140 -13.50 -10.07 -1.34
C GLU A 140 -14.04 -10.92 -2.52
N GLU A 141 -13.43 -12.09 -2.76
CA GLU A 141 -13.79 -13.00 -3.85
C GLU A 141 -15.28 -13.40 -3.89
N GLN A 142 -16.00 -13.26 -2.78
CA GLN A 142 -17.43 -13.60 -2.70
C GLN A 142 -18.36 -12.59 -3.38
N SER A 143 -17.88 -11.43 -3.80
CA SER A 143 -18.71 -10.39 -4.45
C SER A 143 -18.78 -10.51 -5.98
N ILE A 144 -18.14 -11.49 -6.59
CA ILE A 144 -18.10 -11.65 -8.06
C ILE A 144 -19.33 -12.40 -8.61
N VAL A 145 -20.18 -12.95 -7.74
CA VAL A 145 -21.41 -13.62 -8.17
C VAL A 145 -22.60 -12.68 -8.06
N SER A 146 -23.01 -12.16 -9.20
CA SER A 146 -24.19 -11.36 -9.54
C SER A 146 -24.00 -9.83 -9.54
N ASN A 147 -23.78 -9.26 -10.73
CA ASN A 147 -24.76 -8.42 -11.42
C ASN A 147 -24.26 -8.00 -12.80
N GLN A 148 -24.80 -8.67 -13.82
CA GLN A 148 -24.91 -8.09 -15.16
C GLN A 148 -26.04 -7.06 -15.11
N VAL A 149 -25.69 -5.79 -15.05
CA VAL A 149 -26.56 -4.69 -15.50
C VAL A 149 -25.67 -3.67 -16.22
N SER A 150 -25.94 -3.51 -17.49
CA SER A 150 -25.32 -2.53 -18.37
C SER A 150 -25.95 -1.18 -18.09
N GLU A 151 -25.16 -0.17 -17.69
CA GLU A 151 -25.37 1.26 -17.94
C GLU A 151 -24.24 2.16 -17.43
N PRO A 152 -24.10 3.46 -17.74
CA PRO A 152 -22.88 4.18 -18.04
C PRO A 152 -21.89 4.30 -16.88
N VAL A 153 -20.67 3.82 -17.14
CA VAL A 153 -19.80 3.16 -16.16
C VAL A 153 -18.77 4.09 -15.50
N GLU A 154 -18.52 5.29 -15.97
CA GLU A 154 -17.31 6.02 -15.52
C GLU A 154 -17.49 6.87 -14.26
N GLU A 155 -18.60 7.54 -14.10
CA GLU A 155 -18.82 8.41 -12.93
C GLU A 155 -19.16 7.57 -11.69
N TYR A 156 -19.98 6.55 -11.85
CA TYR A 156 -20.36 5.61 -10.81
C TYR A 156 -19.20 4.77 -10.27
N LYS A 157 -18.19 4.47 -11.09
CA LYS A 157 -16.98 3.74 -10.66
C LYS A 157 -16.11 4.58 -9.70
N ARG A 158 -15.98 5.89 -9.94
CA ARG A 158 -15.20 6.77 -9.05
C ARG A 158 -15.83 6.85 -7.67
N ASP A 159 -17.12 6.97 -7.58
CA ASP A 159 -17.85 7.09 -6.31
C ASP A 159 -17.78 5.80 -5.49
N ILE A 160 -17.86 4.63 -6.14
CA ILE A 160 -17.70 3.34 -5.45
C ILE A 160 -16.29 3.17 -4.91
N ILE A 161 -15.26 3.43 -5.72
CA ILE A 161 -13.87 3.31 -5.28
C ILE A 161 -13.59 4.30 -4.16
N GLN A 162 -14.03 5.55 -4.29
CA GLN A 162 -13.91 6.55 -3.24
C GLN A 162 -14.68 6.14 -1.98
N SER A 163 -15.85 5.54 -2.09
CA SER A 163 -16.64 5.06 -0.95
C SER A 163 -15.98 3.85 -0.28
N VAL A 164 -15.43 2.91 -1.06
CA VAL A 164 -14.69 1.75 -0.53
C VAL A 164 -13.42 2.20 0.18
N ILE A 165 -12.63 3.08 -0.43
CA ILE A 165 -11.43 3.65 0.21
C ILE A 165 -11.82 4.39 1.48
N THR A 166 -12.83 5.26 1.43
CA THR A 166 -13.29 6.05 2.59
C THR A 166 -13.80 5.15 3.71
N ARG A 167 -14.54 4.10 3.39
CA ARG A 167 -15.05 3.14 4.38
C ARG A 167 -13.91 2.34 5.01
N SER A 168 -13.01 1.81 4.22
CA SER A 168 -11.85 1.03 4.69
C SER A 168 -10.90 1.90 5.52
N VAL A 169 -10.62 3.15 5.08
CA VAL A 169 -9.83 4.12 5.86
C VAL A 169 -10.50 4.41 7.19
N ARG A 170 -11.84 4.63 7.21
CA ARG A 170 -12.57 4.89 8.44
C ARG A 170 -12.49 3.71 9.41
N ASP A 171 -12.66 2.49 8.92
CA ASP A 171 -12.65 1.28 9.74
C ASP A 171 -11.26 1.02 10.34
N VAL A 172 -10.19 1.23 9.58
CA VAL A 172 -8.81 1.11 10.10
C VAL A 172 -8.46 2.24 11.06
N THR A 173 -8.83 3.47 10.73
CA THR A 173 -8.62 4.61 11.63
C THR A 173 -9.38 4.41 12.96
N PHE A 174 -10.58 3.85 12.90
CA PHE A 174 -11.35 3.48 14.08
C PHE A 174 -10.61 2.41 14.91
N LYS A 175 -10.18 1.32 14.29
CA LYS A 175 -9.41 0.25 14.96
C LYS A 175 -8.14 0.78 15.59
N TYR A 176 -7.40 1.64 14.90
CA TYR A 176 -6.18 2.26 15.42
C TYR A 176 -6.48 3.14 16.63
N ARG A 177 -7.44 4.07 16.53
CA ARG A 177 -7.83 4.96 17.63
C ARG A 177 -8.32 4.20 18.86
N VAL A 178 -9.13 3.16 18.67
CA VAL A 178 -9.60 2.32 19.78
C VAL A 178 -8.42 1.63 20.45
N ARG A 179 -7.50 1.05 19.68
CA ARG A 179 -6.29 0.42 20.24
C ARG A 179 -5.43 1.42 21.04
N GLU A 180 -5.28 2.62 20.53
CA GLU A 180 -4.52 3.69 21.18
C GLU A 180 -5.20 4.14 22.49
N VAL A 181 -6.49 4.44 22.47
CA VAL A 181 -7.26 4.89 23.65
C VAL A 181 -7.26 3.82 24.77
N TYR A 182 -7.38 2.55 24.41
CA TYR A 182 -7.37 1.45 25.36
C TYR A 182 -5.98 0.87 25.61
N ASN A 183 -4.92 1.51 25.11
CA ASN A 183 -3.55 1.04 25.20
C ASN A 183 -3.41 -0.45 24.83
N SER A 184 -4.06 -0.84 23.73
CA SER A 184 -4.10 -2.23 23.26
C SER A 184 -4.57 -3.24 24.31
N THR A 185 -5.38 -2.83 25.26
CA THR A 185 -5.93 -3.63 26.34
C THR A 185 -7.41 -3.95 26.08
N CYS A 186 -7.83 -5.17 26.34
CA CYS A 186 -9.23 -5.55 26.19
C CYS A 186 -10.11 -4.79 27.19
N ALA A 187 -11.10 -4.05 26.68
CA ALA A 187 -12.00 -3.24 27.51
C ALA A 187 -12.87 -4.06 28.48
N VAL A 188 -13.10 -5.34 28.19
CA VAL A 188 -13.94 -6.25 29.00
C VAL A 188 -13.12 -6.99 30.05
N THR A 189 -11.96 -7.54 29.65
CA THR A 189 -11.15 -8.41 30.51
C THR A 189 -9.97 -7.70 31.16
N GLY A 190 -9.58 -6.51 30.67
CA GLY A 190 -8.40 -5.81 31.12
C GLY A 190 -7.07 -6.48 30.70
N LEU A 191 -7.12 -7.50 29.84
CA LEU A 191 -5.92 -8.21 29.41
C LEU A 191 -5.24 -7.53 28.24
N HIS A 192 -3.90 -7.45 28.31
CA HIS A 192 -3.04 -7.02 27.20
C HIS A 192 -2.31 -8.27 26.67
N ILE A 193 -2.80 -8.81 25.54
CA ILE A 193 -2.27 -10.03 24.93
C ILE A 193 -1.48 -9.65 23.68
N LEU A 194 -0.25 -10.11 23.60
CA LEU A 194 0.61 -9.98 22.42
C LEU A 194 0.77 -11.34 21.75
N ASN A 195 0.66 -11.38 20.43
CA ASN A 195 0.97 -12.59 19.65
C ASN A 195 2.49 -12.85 19.59
N GLY A 196 2.88 -14.00 19.03
CA GLY A 196 4.29 -14.38 18.89
C GLY A 196 5.16 -13.42 18.05
N GLY A 197 4.54 -12.47 17.34
CA GLY A 197 5.21 -11.38 16.60
C GLY A 197 5.20 -10.03 17.32
N GLY A 198 4.80 -9.98 18.60
CA GLY A 198 4.76 -8.75 19.39
C GLY A 198 3.59 -7.81 19.06
N LYS A 199 2.62 -8.24 18.25
CA LYS A 199 1.43 -7.45 17.93
C LYS A 199 0.29 -7.72 18.92
N PRO A 200 -0.45 -6.67 19.34
CA PRO A 200 -1.63 -6.85 20.20
C PRO A 200 -2.73 -7.68 19.53
N GLU A 201 -3.27 -8.67 20.25
CA GLU A 201 -4.41 -9.51 19.82
C GLU A 201 -5.77 -8.91 20.19
N VAL A 202 -5.89 -7.59 20.23
CA VAL A 202 -7.14 -6.91 20.58
C VAL A 202 -7.77 -6.36 19.30
N GLU A 203 -9.03 -6.72 19.06
CA GLU A 203 -9.83 -6.17 17.96
C GLU A 203 -10.77 -5.08 18.44
N ALA A 204 -10.92 -4.03 17.63
CA ALA A 204 -11.93 -3.01 17.82
C ALA A 204 -13.21 -3.45 17.10
N ALA A 205 -14.31 -3.57 17.82
CA ALA A 205 -15.63 -3.87 17.29
C ALA A 205 -16.52 -2.62 17.30
N HIS A 206 -17.31 -2.44 16.24
CA HIS A 206 -18.45 -1.53 16.26
C HIS A 206 -19.62 -2.25 16.96
N ILE A 207 -20.14 -1.63 18.00
CA ILE A 207 -21.34 -2.09 18.69
C ILE A 207 -22.56 -1.39 18.11
#